data_7f5ce986dcb711079059c448950aaba8
#
_entry.id   7f5ce986dcb711079059c448950aaba8
#
_cell.length_a   1.000
_cell.length_b   1.000
_cell.length_c   1.000
_cell.angle_alpha   90.00
_cell.angle_beta   90.00
_cell.angle_gamma   90.00
#
_symmetry.space_group_name_H-M   'P 1'
#
loop_
_entity.id
_entity.type
_entity.pdbx_description
1 polymer ?
#
loop_
_entity_poly.entity_id
_entity_poly.type
_entity_poly.pdbx_seq_one_letter_code
_entity_poly.pdbx_strand_id
1 'polypeptide(L)'
;MTTEIEVQELINFETATDGTAVKIFVRDVANRKIGIILTIETLSALLMTLPSMALGAVKRAHNDPSMRITYPVREFEIELGPDDLRILTIGTPDGFTVSFSLTEELSHELGRAHLEGGGHRAKAH
;
A
#
# COMPACT_ATOMS: atom_id res chain seq x y z
N MET A 1 -22.48 -20.45 -0.41
CA MET A 1 -21.90 -20.76 0.91
C MET A 1 -20.53 -20.08 1.04
N THR A 2 -20.29 -19.46 2.18
CA THR A 2 -19.03 -18.77 2.46
C THR A 2 -18.25 -19.53 3.52
N THR A 3 -16.97 -19.79 3.24
CA THR A 3 -16.04 -20.32 4.25
C THR A 3 -15.26 -19.16 4.84
N GLU A 4 -15.27 -19.03 6.15
CA GLU A 4 -14.54 -17.98 6.85
C GLU A 4 -13.32 -18.54 7.54
N ILE A 5 -12.22 -17.78 7.44
CA ILE A 5 -10.97 -18.09 8.12
C ILE A 5 -10.57 -16.84 8.89
N GLU A 6 -10.41 -16.99 10.21
CA GLU A 6 -9.94 -15.88 11.03
C GLU A 6 -8.43 -15.99 11.18
N VAL A 7 -7.72 -15.04 10.57
CA VAL A 7 -6.26 -15.01 10.55
C VAL A 7 -5.76 -14.29 11.79
N GLN A 8 -4.88 -14.93 12.53
CA GLN A 8 -4.25 -14.36 13.72
C GLN A 8 -2.86 -13.82 13.43
N GLU A 9 -2.15 -14.44 12.49
CA GLU A 9 -0.74 -14.11 12.22
C GLU A 9 -0.40 -14.30 10.75
N LEU A 10 0.34 -13.36 10.20
CA LEU A 10 0.98 -13.51 8.90
C LEU A 10 2.38 -14.09 9.15
N ILE A 11 2.66 -15.28 8.63
CA ILE A 11 3.92 -15.98 8.90
C ILE A 11 5.01 -15.54 7.91
N ASN A 12 4.78 -15.82 6.62
CA ASN A 12 5.71 -15.51 5.54
C ASN A 12 5.00 -15.63 4.19
N PHE A 13 5.75 -15.46 3.11
CA PHE A 13 5.22 -15.65 1.76
C PHE A 13 6.28 -16.28 0.86
N GLU A 14 5.81 -16.86 -0.25
CA GLU A 14 6.64 -17.39 -1.32
C GLU A 14 6.14 -16.88 -2.66
N THR A 15 7.06 -16.55 -3.55
CA THR A 15 6.73 -16.12 -4.91
C THR A 15 6.94 -17.31 -5.85
N ALA A 16 5.97 -17.57 -6.73
CA ALA A 16 6.11 -18.59 -7.76
C ALA A 16 7.30 -18.25 -8.68
N THR A 17 8.02 -19.28 -9.11
CA THR A 17 9.24 -19.11 -9.93
C THR A 17 8.97 -18.37 -11.24
N ASP A 18 7.78 -18.51 -11.80
CA ASP A 18 7.37 -17.81 -13.03
C ASP A 18 6.75 -16.43 -12.76
N GLY A 19 6.65 -16.02 -11.50
CA GLY A 19 6.11 -14.72 -11.11
C GLY A 19 4.60 -14.57 -11.26
N THR A 20 3.86 -15.64 -11.52
CA THR A 20 2.41 -15.57 -11.79
C THR A 20 1.54 -15.56 -10.55
N ALA A 21 2.09 -15.94 -9.39
CA ALA A 21 1.33 -16.05 -8.16
C ALA A 21 2.24 -15.87 -6.94
N VAL A 22 1.61 -15.53 -5.83
CA VAL A 22 2.24 -15.47 -4.51
C VAL A 22 1.45 -16.34 -3.57
N LYS A 23 2.13 -17.12 -2.74
CA LYS A 23 1.51 -17.90 -1.67
C LYS A 23 1.81 -17.19 -0.35
N ILE A 24 0.78 -16.86 0.39
CA ILE A 24 0.90 -16.27 1.72
C ILE A 24 0.60 -17.34 2.74
N PHE A 25 1.48 -17.50 3.73
CA PHE A 25 1.26 -18.41 4.83
C PHE A 25 0.76 -17.65 6.05
N VAL A 26 -0.37 -18.07 6.56
CA VAL A 26 -1.01 -17.45 7.73
C VAL A 26 -1.29 -18.52 8.79
N ARG A 27 -1.44 -18.08 10.03
CA ARG A 27 -1.90 -18.90 11.13
C ARG A 27 -3.26 -18.44 11.55
N ASP A 28 -4.21 -19.35 11.65
CA ASP A 28 -5.56 -19.00 12.09
C ASP A 28 -5.69 -19.06 13.63
N VAL A 29 -6.86 -18.66 14.13
CA VAL A 29 -7.13 -18.64 15.57
C VAL A 29 -7.10 -20.04 16.20
N ALA A 30 -7.25 -21.10 15.40
CA ALA A 30 -7.11 -22.49 15.83
C ALA A 30 -5.66 -22.99 15.74
N ASN A 31 -4.71 -22.10 15.50
CA ASN A 31 -3.28 -22.41 15.40
C ASN A 31 -2.93 -23.31 14.20
N ARG A 32 -3.75 -23.27 13.14
CA ARG A 32 -3.49 -24.01 11.90
C ARG A 32 -2.72 -23.12 10.93
N LYS A 33 -1.71 -23.73 10.27
CA LYS A 33 -0.98 -23.04 9.20
C LYS A 33 -1.73 -23.23 7.88
N ILE A 34 -2.08 -22.11 7.24
CA ILE A 34 -2.86 -22.13 6.00
C ILE A 34 -2.08 -21.38 4.93
N GLY A 35 -1.99 -21.97 3.73
CA GLY A 35 -1.43 -21.31 2.56
C GLY A 35 -2.54 -20.73 1.70
N ILE A 36 -2.40 -19.47 1.32
CA ILE A 36 -3.33 -18.76 0.46
C ILE A 36 -2.58 -18.39 -0.81
N ILE A 37 -3.06 -18.87 -1.96
CA ILE A 37 -2.43 -18.57 -3.25
C ILE A 37 -3.22 -17.44 -3.90
N LEU A 38 -2.51 -16.36 -4.24
CA LEU A 38 -3.07 -15.20 -4.94
C LEU A 38 -2.39 -15.08 -6.30
N THR A 39 -3.21 -14.94 -7.34
CA THR A 39 -2.68 -14.54 -8.65
C THR A 39 -2.16 -13.12 -8.57
N ILE A 40 -1.31 -12.72 -9.51
CA ILE A 40 -0.79 -11.35 -9.56
C ILE A 40 -1.93 -10.34 -9.71
N GLU A 41 -2.95 -10.66 -10.49
CA GLU A 41 -4.12 -9.80 -10.69
C GLU A 41 -4.87 -9.60 -9.37
N THR A 42 -5.08 -10.67 -8.62
CA THR A 42 -5.77 -10.60 -7.31
C THR A 42 -4.91 -9.85 -6.30
N LEU A 43 -3.60 -10.09 -6.29
CA LEU A 43 -2.68 -9.37 -5.40
C LEU A 43 -2.69 -7.87 -5.71
N SER A 44 -2.67 -7.49 -6.98
CA SER A 44 -2.74 -6.09 -7.39
C SER A 44 -4.04 -5.41 -6.94
N ALA A 45 -5.16 -6.11 -7.11
CA ALA A 45 -6.46 -5.62 -6.64
C ALA A 45 -6.46 -5.45 -5.12
N LEU A 46 -5.88 -6.40 -4.40
CA LEU A 46 -5.78 -6.35 -2.94
C LEU A 46 -4.92 -5.18 -2.48
N LEU A 47 -3.78 -4.91 -3.13
CA LEU A 47 -2.93 -3.77 -2.84
C LEU A 47 -3.67 -2.44 -2.95
N MET A 48 -4.54 -2.33 -3.95
CA MET A 48 -5.34 -1.11 -4.15
C MET A 48 -6.48 -0.98 -3.14
N THR A 49 -6.92 -2.07 -2.53
CA THR A 49 -8.10 -2.12 -1.66
C THR A 49 -7.74 -2.08 -0.17
N LEU A 50 -6.62 -2.68 0.21
CA LEU A 50 -6.22 -2.81 1.62
C LEU A 50 -6.16 -1.48 2.39
N PRO A 51 -5.62 -0.39 1.84
CA PRO A 51 -5.59 0.88 2.57
C PRO A 51 -6.98 1.38 2.94
N SER A 52 -7.94 1.27 2.03
CA SER A 52 -9.33 1.66 2.30
C SER A 52 -9.99 0.76 3.35
N MET A 53 -9.73 -0.55 3.29
CA MET A 53 -10.23 -1.50 4.27
C MET A 53 -9.70 -1.19 5.67
N ALA A 54 -8.39 -0.96 5.78
CA ALA A 54 -7.74 -0.64 7.05
C ALA A 54 -8.25 0.68 7.62
N LEU A 55 -8.37 1.70 6.79
CA LEU A 55 -8.86 3.00 7.20
C LEU A 55 -10.32 2.92 7.68
N GLY A 56 -11.17 2.19 6.94
CA GLY A 56 -12.57 1.98 7.34
C GLY A 56 -12.68 1.29 8.69
N ALA A 57 -11.86 0.27 8.94
CA ALA A 57 -11.84 -0.44 10.22
C ALA A 57 -11.41 0.47 11.37
N VAL A 58 -10.36 1.27 11.19
CA VAL A 58 -9.86 2.19 12.21
C VAL A 58 -10.89 3.25 12.55
N LYS A 59 -11.52 3.86 11.54
CA LYS A 59 -12.60 4.85 11.76
C LYS A 59 -13.74 4.27 12.58
N ARG A 60 -14.15 3.05 12.27
CA ARG A 60 -15.25 2.38 12.97
C ARG A 60 -14.86 1.99 14.39
N ALA A 61 -13.65 1.47 14.59
CA ALA A 61 -13.17 1.06 15.92
C ALA A 61 -13.10 2.23 16.90
N HIS A 62 -12.78 3.42 16.41
CA HIS A 62 -12.66 4.64 17.21
C HIS A 62 -13.92 5.52 17.16
N ASN A 63 -14.91 5.10 16.37
CA ASN A 63 -16.14 5.87 16.13
C ASN A 63 -15.84 7.33 15.74
N ASP A 64 -14.83 7.50 14.90
CA ASP A 64 -14.34 8.83 14.47
C ASP A 64 -14.08 8.81 12.97
N PRO A 65 -14.97 9.44 12.16
CA PRO A 65 -14.79 9.46 10.71
C PRO A 65 -13.60 10.32 10.23
N SER A 66 -13.00 11.10 11.11
CA SER A 66 -11.83 11.92 10.76
C SER A 66 -10.49 11.20 10.96
N MET A 67 -10.52 9.98 11.51
CA MET A 67 -9.29 9.20 11.73
C MET A 67 -8.52 8.97 10.45
N ARG A 68 -7.20 9.02 10.56
CA ARG A 68 -6.27 8.71 9.48
C ARG A 68 -5.22 7.73 9.96
N ILE A 69 -4.73 6.93 9.03
CA ILE A 69 -3.55 6.11 9.26
C ILE A 69 -2.40 6.81 8.56
N THR A 70 -1.36 7.16 9.32
CA THR A 70 -0.15 7.76 8.77
C THR A 70 1.07 6.94 9.16
N TYR A 71 2.03 6.86 8.25
CA TYR A 71 3.28 6.14 8.48
C TYR A 71 4.45 7.13 8.37
N PRO A 72 5.43 7.08 9.27
CA PRO A 72 6.58 7.96 9.16
C PRO A 72 7.42 7.59 7.94
N VAL A 73 7.88 8.58 7.21
CA VAL A 73 8.79 8.37 6.07
C VAL A 73 10.21 8.41 6.60
N ARG A 74 11.01 7.38 6.26
CA ARG A 74 12.43 7.34 6.56
C ARG A 74 13.27 7.87 5.41
N GLU A 75 12.86 7.55 4.18
CA GLU A 75 13.62 7.91 2.99
C GLU A 75 12.71 8.14 1.81
N PHE A 76 13.19 8.91 0.85
CA PHE A 76 12.52 9.08 -0.43
C PHE A 76 13.56 9.21 -1.54
N GLU A 77 13.13 8.90 -2.74
CA GLU A 77 13.94 9.05 -3.94
C GLU A 77 13.06 9.56 -5.07
N ILE A 78 13.57 10.47 -5.88
CA ILE A 78 12.87 10.96 -7.07
C ILE A 78 13.76 10.68 -8.27
N GLU A 79 13.21 9.96 -9.25
CA GLU A 79 13.90 9.58 -10.47
C GLU A 79 13.15 10.11 -11.69
N LEU A 80 13.91 10.36 -12.76
CA LEU A 80 13.31 10.65 -14.06
C LEU A 80 12.97 9.33 -14.73
N GLY A 81 11.69 9.10 -14.97
CA GLY A 81 11.19 7.92 -15.68
C GLY A 81 10.95 8.19 -17.16
N PRO A 82 10.38 7.19 -17.87
CA PRO A 82 10.00 7.37 -19.27
C PRO A 82 8.89 8.41 -19.43
N ASP A 83 8.79 8.99 -20.63
CA ASP A 83 7.72 9.94 -21.00
C ASP A 83 7.63 11.16 -20.06
N ASP A 84 8.79 11.64 -19.58
CA ASP A 84 8.91 12.78 -18.66
C ASP A 84 8.18 12.58 -17.30
N LEU A 85 7.83 11.34 -16.98
CA LEU A 85 7.29 11.02 -15.66
C LEU A 85 8.38 11.14 -14.59
N ARG A 86 7.98 11.51 -13.41
CA ARG A 86 8.83 11.44 -12.21
C ARG A 86 8.39 10.23 -11.39
N ILE A 87 9.34 9.43 -10.96
CA ILE A 87 9.06 8.30 -10.09
C ILE A 87 9.46 8.69 -8.68
N LEU A 88 8.48 8.77 -7.79
CA LEU A 88 8.69 9.06 -6.38
C LEU A 88 8.60 7.75 -5.60
N THR A 89 9.69 7.37 -4.96
CA THR A 89 9.73 6.20 -4.09
C THR A 89 9.81 6.66 -2.65
N ILE A 90 8.94 6.13 -1.81
CA ILE A 90 8.86 6.48 -0.39
C ILE A 90 9.03 5.20 0.42
N GLY A 91 9.89 5.25 1.44
CA GLY A 91 10.14 4.13 2.32
C GLY A 91 9.94 4.50 3.79
N THR A 92 9.38 3.56 4.55
CA THR A 92 9.18 3.67 5.99
C THR A 92 10.30 2.96 6.75
N PRO A 93 10.49 3.24 8.08
CA PRO A 93 11.56 2.60 8.86
C PRO A 93 11.49 1.06 8.90
N ASP A 94 10.30 0.49 8.80
CA ASP A 94 10.09 -0.95 8.83
C ASP A 94 10.19 -1.62 7.46
N GLY A 95 10.65 -0.91 6.44
CA GLY A 95 10.96 -1.48 5.13
C GLY A 95 9.82 -1.48 4.13
N PHE A 96 8.71 -0.86 4.45
CA PHE A 96 7.62 -0.69 3.49
C PHE A 96 8.02 0.38 2.46
N THR A 97 8.10 0.00 1.19
CA THR A 97 8.56 0.88 0.13
C THR A 97 7.56 0.85 -1.03
N VAL A 98 7.15 2.01 -1.49
CA VAL A 98 6.19 2.15 -2.60
C VAL A 98 6.69 3.23 -3.55
N SER A 99 6.52 2.97 -4.85
CA SER A 99 6.87 3.90 -5.91
C SER A 99 5.60 4.39 -6.62
N PHE A 100 5.56 5.68 -6.88
CA PHE A 100 4.47 6.33 -7.61
C PHE A 100 5.04 7.06 -8.81
N SER A 101 4.30 7.06 -9.92
CA SER A 101 4.65 7.90 -11.06
C SER A 101 3.83 9.18 -11.01
N LEU A 102 4.49 10.31 -11.22
CA LEU A 102 3.86 11.63 -11.27
C LEU A 102 4.13 12.24 -12.64
N THR A 103 3.13 12.94 -13.19
CA THR A 103 3.37 13.81 -14.34
C THR A 103 4.33 14.93 -13.92
N GLU A 104 5.03 15.50 -14.88
CA GLU A 104 5.92 16.64 -14.62
C GLU A 104 5.18 17.76 -13.91
N GLU A 105 3.99 18.08 -14.38
CA GLU A 105 3.14 19.12 -13.80
C GLU A 105 2.77 18.82 -12.34
N LEU A 106 2.28 17.62 -12.06
CA LEU A 106 1.92 17.23 -10.69
C LEU A 106 3.14 17.20 -9.76
N SER A 107 4.30 16.81 -10.28
CA SER A 107 5.55 16.84 -9.53
C SER A 107 5.95 18.25 -9.12
N HIS A 108 5.81 19.21 -10.03
CA HIS A 108 6.09 20.62 -9.74
C HIS A 108 5.12 21.18 -8.69
N GLU A 109 3.84 20.85 -8.82
CA GLU A 109 2.83 21.27 -7.84
C GLU A 109 3.08 20.68 -6.45
N LEU A 110 3.47 19.42 -6.40
CA LEU A 110 3.83 18.76 -5.14
C LEU A 110 5.02 19.46 -4.47
N GLY A 111 6.07 19.76 -5.23
CA GLY A 111 7.25 20.44 -4.72
C GLY A 111 6.91 21.82 -4.18
N ARG A 112 6.10 22.58 -4.91
CA ARG A 112 5.67 23.90 -4.49
C ARG A 112 4.81 23.84 -3.24
N ALA A 113 3.83 22.95 -3.22
CA ALA A 113 2.94 22.79 -2.06
C ALA A 113 3.72 22.40 -0.81
N HIS A 114 4.73 21.55 -0.97
CA HIS A 114 5.58 21.13 0.14
C HIS A 114 6.41 22.29 0.69
N LEU A 115 6.98 23.13 -0.19
CA LEU A 115 7.73 24.32 0.22
C LEU A 115 6.87 25.36 0.93
N GLU A 116 5.60 25.46 0.54
CA GLU A 116 4.65 26.40 1.15
C GLU A 116 4.04 25.89 2.45
N GLY A 117 4.39 24.68 2.90
CA GLY A 117 3.97 24.15 4.19
C GLY A 117 2.63 23.40 4.17
N GLY A 118 2.10 23.10 3.00
CA GLY A 118 0.87 22.30 2.87
C GLY A 118 -0.39 23.14 2.67
N GLY A 119 -1.55 22.50 2.87
CA GLY A 119 -2.84 23.13 2.60
C GLY A 119 -3.23 23.13 1.13
N HIS A 120 -2.48 22.42 0.29
CA HIS A 120 -2.68 22.34 -1.15
C HIS A 120 -3.22 20.96 -1.54
N ARG A 121 -4.00 20.95 -2.60
CA ARG A 121 -4.50 19.72 -3.19
C ARG A 121 -4.47 19.82 -4.71
N ALA A 122 -3.89 18.83 -5.36
CA ALA A 122 -3.81 18.78 -6.81
C ALA A 122 -4.13 17.37 -7.31
N LYS A 123 -4.65 17.28 -8.54
CA LYS A 123 -4.93 16.00 -9.21
C LYS A 123 -4.38 16.05 -10.63
N ALA A 124 -3.75 14.96 -11.06
CA ALA A 124 -3.38 14.77 -12.46
C ALA A 124 -4.64 14.51 -13.30
N HIS A 125 -4.60 14.98 -14.55
CA HIS A 125 -5.67 14.78 -15.51
C HIS A 125 -5.30 13.71 -16.52
#